data_978b4ecfc700ba0d85590d7ab3d9badf
#
_entry.id   978b4ecfc700ba0d85590d7ab3d9badf
#
_cell.length_a   1.000
_cell.length_b   1.000
_cell.length_c   1.000
_cell.angle_alpha   90.00
_cell.angle_beta   90.00
_cell.angle_gamma   90.00
#
_symmetry.space_group_name_H-M   'P 1'
#
loop_
_entity.id
_entity.type
_entity.pdbx_description
1 polymer ?
#
loop_
_entity_poly.entity_id
_entity_poly.type
_entity_poly.pdbx_seq_one_letter_code
_entity_poly.pdbx_strand_id
1 'polypeptide(L)'
;MATTSDIKKGVVLLENGKRMKVLEFLHVKPGKGNAFVRTKLRDIQSGKVVEKKFNAGAKIELIRIDAKAMQYLYKDGVSYVFMDSQTYDQINILTEVIGDKINFLKPGQNVDILFDGSLIIDIRLPAHVNLEVQHTEPGERGNTATGATKPATVETDYVVNVPLFIDSGDILKIDTRSGEYIERVRS
;
A
#
# COMPACT_ATOMS: atom_id res chain seq x y z
N MET A 1 -19.14 10.95 17.90
CA MET A 1 -17.92 11.78 17.70
C MET A 1 -16.73 10.89 17.94
N ALA A 2 -15.74 10.92 17.05
CA ALA A 2 -14.52 10.13 17.21
C ALA A 2 -13.56 10.81 18.20
N THR A 3 -12.72 10.02 18.82
CA THR A 3 -11.69 10.45 19.77
C THR A 3 -10.34 9.86 19.39
N THR A 4 -9.29 10.27 20.06
CA THR A 4 -7.93 9.73 19.80
C THR A 4 -7.81 8.22 20.04
N SER A 5 -8.75 7.56 20.70
CA SER A 5 -8.82 6.10 20.81
C SER A 5 -9.20 5.42 19.49
N ASP A 6 -9.82 6.14 18.57
CA ASP A 6 -10.22 5.64 17.25
C ASP A 6 -9.11 5.77 16.21
N ILE A 7 -7.96 6.37 16.57
CA ILE A 7 -6.80 6.50 15.70
C ILE A 7 -6.21 5.11 15.42
N LYS A 8 -6.13 4.76 14.14
CA LYS A 8 -5.52 3.53 13.63
C LYS A 8 -4.71 3.84 12.37
N LYS A 9 -3.73 3.01 12.05
CA LYS A 9 -2.99 3.10 10.77
C LYS A 9 -3.94 3.02 9.58
N GLY A 10 -3.79 3.96 8.64
CA GLY A 10 -4.61 4.04 7.43
C GLY A 10 -5.89 4.88 7.55
N VAL A 11 -6.30 5.25 8.75
CA VAL A 11 -7.43 6.17 8.97
C VAL A 11 -7.08 7.56 8.46
N VAL A 12 -8.07 8.28 7.94
CA VAL A 12 -7.91 9.68 7.51
C VAL A 12 -8.66 10.60 8.46
N LEU A 13 -7.93 11.59 8.98
CA LEU A 13 -8.51 12.64 9.82
C LEU A 13 -8.59 13.95 9.05
N LEU A 14 -9.57 14.78 9.40
CA LEU A 14 -9.58 16.19 9.02
C LEU A 14 -8.84 16.99 10.10
N GLU A 15 -7.73 17.61 9.72
CA GLU A 15 -6.91 18.41 10.62
C GLU A 15 -6.57 19.75 9.98
N ASN A 16 -7.05 20.85 10.58
CA ASN A 16 -6.91 22.21 10.04
C ASN A 16 -7.34 22.32 8.56
N GLY A 17 -8.45 21.68 8.20
CA GLY A 17 -8.97 21.65 6.83
C GLY A 17 -8.22 20.72 5.87
N LYS A 18 -7.18 20.01 6.34
CA LYS A 18 -6.37 19.08 5.54
C LYS A 18 -6.73 17.63 5.83
N ARG A 19 -6.72 16.82 4.80
CA ARG A 19 -6.92 15.37 4.89
C ARG A 19 -5.61 14.69 5.22
N MET A 20 -5.49 14.20 6.45
CA MET A 20 -4.27 13.64 6.98
C MET A 20 -4.42 12.13 7.20
N LYS A 21 -3.69 11.33 6.42
CA LYS A 21 -3.66 9.87 6.58
C LYS A 21 -2.70 9.48 7.69
N VAL A 22 -3.16 8.66 8.63
CA VAL A 22 -2.34 8.13 9.72
C VAL A 22 -1.41 7.04 9.17
N LEU A 23 -0.11 7.30 9.16
CA LEU A 23 0.92 6.32 8.80
C LEU A 23 1.29 5.45 9.98
N GLU A 24 1.51 6.09 11.14
CA GLU A 24 1.91 5.45 12.39
C GLU A 24 1.25 6.16 13.57
N PHE A 25 1.02 5.43 14.65
CA PHE A 25 0.54 6.00 15.90
C PHE A 25 1.09 5.24 17.10
N LEU A 26 1.25 5.94 18.20
CA LEU A 26 1.72 5.38 19.46
C LEU A 26 0.98 6.05 20.63
N HIS A 27 0.30 5.23 21.45
CA HIS A 27 -0.26 5.69 22.71
C HIS A 27 0.83 5.77 23.76
N VAL A 28 1.04 6.96 24.33
CA VAL A 28 2.06 7.20 25.33
C VAL A 28 1.39 7.56 26.67
N LYS A 29 1.69 6.79 27.70
CA LYS A 29 1.29 7.06 29.08
C LYS A 29 2.56 7.39 29.87
N PRO A 30 2.97 8.67 29.97
CA PRO A 30 4.17 9.03 30.72
C PRO A 30 3.93 8.79 32.22
N GLY A 31 4.99 8.49 32.97
CA GLY A 31 4.90 8.34 34.43
C GLY A 31 4.51 9.64 35.16
N LYS A 32 4.78 10.79 34.52
CA LYS A 32 4.32 12.13 34.95
C LYS A 32 3.74 12.87 33.76
N GLY A 33 2.56 13.47 33.90
CA GLY A 33 1.88 14.24 32.86
C GLY A 33 0.71 13.47 32.18
N ASN A 34 0.02 14.17 31.30
CA ASN A 34 -1.15 13.62 30.62
C ASN A 34 -0.77 12.62 29.52
N ALA A 35 -1.55 11.55 29.40
CA ALA A 35 -1.42 10.61 28.30
C ALA A 35 -1.69 11.31 26.95
N PHE A 36 -0.99 10.90 25.91
CA PHE A 36 -1.15 11.45 24.57
C PHE A 36 -0.96 10.36 23.49
N VAL A 37 -1.44 10.64 22.29
CA VAL A 37 -1.20 9.82 21.10
C VAL A 37 -0.25 10.60 20.19
N ARG A 38 0.93 10.04 19.95
CA ARG A 38 1.86 10.53 18.92
C ARG A 38 1.51 9.89 17.61
N THR A 39 1.38 10.69 16.57
CA THR A 39 1.01 10.24 15.25
C THR A 39 1.98 10.75 14.20
N LYS A 40 2.22 9.95 13.18
CA LYS A 40 2.87 10.35 11.93
C LYS A 40 1.80 10.42 10.86
N LEU A 41 1.58 11.60 10.34
CA LEU A 41 0.48 11.92 9.45
C LEU A 41 1.01 12.31 8.08
N ARG A 42 0.37 11.85 7.01
CA ARG A 42 0.64 12.26 5.63
C ARG A 42 -0.51 13.12 5.13
N ASP A 43 -0.23 14.33 4.70
CA ASP A 43 -1.18 15.15 3.95
C ASP A 43 -1.41 14.49 2.59
N ILE A 44 -2.67 14.18 2.28
CA ILE A 44 -3.02 13.42 1.07
C ILE A 44 -2.80 14.26 -0.19
N GLN A 45 -3.00 15.56 -0.13
CA GLN A 45 -2.85 16.44 -1.29
C GLN A 45 -1.40 16.80 -1.59
N SER A 46 -0.61 17.12 -0.54
CA SER A 46 0.78 17.56 -0.72
C SER A 46 1.81 16.46 -0.55
N GLY A 47 1.39 15.27 -0.08
CA GLY A 47 2.29 14.17 0.26
C GLY A 47 3.19 14.43 1.49
N LYS A 48 3.15 15.64 2.06
CA LYS A 48 4.01 16.03 3.17
C LYS A 48 3.71 15.21 4.43
N VAL A 49 4.76 14.70 5.05
CA VAL A 49 4.66 13.94 6.30
C VAL A 49 4.99 14.84 7.48
N VAL A 50 4.15 14.80 8.51
CA VAL A 50 4.31 15.57 9.75
C VAL A 50 4.06 14.69 10.96
N GLU A 51 4.75 14.97 12.07
CA GLU A 51 4.43 14.38 13.36
C GLU A 51 3.49 15.30 14.14
N LYS A 52 2.47 14.72 14.76
CA LYS A 52 1.54 15.43 15.62
C LYS A 52 1.23 14.64 16.87
N LYS A 53 1.09 15.37 18.00
CA LYS A 53 0.65 14.83 19.28
C LYS A 53 -0.78 15.28 19.53
N PHE A 54 -1.63 14.36 19.95
CA PHE A 54 -2.99 14.63 20.39
C PHE A 54 -3.12 14.23 21.86
N ASN A 55 -3.76 15.03 22.68
CA ASN A 55 -4.06 14.63 24.05
C ASN A 55 -4.98 13.40 24.05
N ALA A 56 -4.75 12.46 24.97
CA ALA A 56 -5.62 11.30 25.09
C ALA A 56 -7.07 11.73 25.37
N GLY A 57 -8.03 11.13 24.65
CA GLY A 57 -9.44 11.49 24.73
C GLY A 57 -9.85 12.74 23.95
N ALA A 58 -8.91 13.47 23.31
CA ALA A 58 -9.26 14.60 22.47
C ALA A 58 -10.21 14.20 21.34
N LYS A 59 -11.16 15.07 21.02
CA LYS A 59 -12.07 14.90 19.88
C LYS A 59 -11.31 15.07 18.59
N ILE A 60 -11.54 14.19 17.65
CA ILE A 60 -11.01 14.22 16.28
C ILE A 60 -12.13 14.06 15.29
N GLU A 61 -11.92 14.56 14.08
CA GLU A 61 -12.84 14.37 12.96
C GLU A 61 -12.26 13.34 12.02
N LEU A 62 -12.96 12.21 11.87
CA LEU A 62 -12.61 11.16 10.93
C LEU A 62 -13.35 11.39 9.61
N ILE A 63 -12.64 11.26 8.50
CA ILE A 63 -13.24 11.29 7.17
C ILE A 63 -13.77 9.90 6.85
N ARG A 64 -15.02 9.85 6.38
CA ARG A 64 -15.61 8.62 5.86
C ARG A 64 -15.00 8.34 4.50
N ILE A 65 -14.39 7.18 4.38
CA ILE A 65 -13.81 6.69 3.13
C ILE A 65 -14.77 5.68 2.51
N ASP A 66 -15.20 5.96 1.29
CA ASP A 66 -15.95 5.03 0.46
C ASP A 66 -14.97 4.26 -0.43
N ALA A 67 -15.14 2.94 -0.53
CA ALA A 67 -14.31 2.09 -1.37
C ALA A 67 -15.11 1.62 -2.58
N LYS A 68 -14.55 1.76 -3.77
CA LYS A 68 -15.10 1.22 -5.03
C LYS A 68 -14.15 0.20 -5.61
N ALA A 69 -14.66 -0.98 -5.92
CA ALA A 69 -13.91 -2.00 -6.65
C ALA A 69 -13.76 -1.58 -8.12
N MET A 70 -12.53 -1.47 -8.58
CA MET A 70 -12.22 -1.10 -9.96
C MET A 70 -11.12 -2.01 -10.51
N GLN A 71 -11.12 -2.22 -11.82
CA GLN A 71 -10.11 -2.99 -12.51
C GLN A 71 -9.02 -2.07 -13.06
N TYR A 72 -7.76 -2.37 -12.76
CA TYR A 72 -6.64 -1.70 -13.42
C TYR A 72 -6.54 -2.17 -14.88
N LEU A 73 -6.49 -1.24 -15.82
CA LEU A 73 -6.40 -1.53 -17.25
C LEU A 73 -4.96 -1.39 -17.77
N TYR A 74 -4.43 -0.19 -17.75
CA TYR A 74 -3.11 0.12 -18.31
C TYR A 74 -2.55 1.44 -17.75
N LYS A 75 -1.26 1.65 -18.01
CA LYS A 75 -0.57 2.90 -17.72
C LYS A 75 -0.66 3.84 -18.92
N ASP A 76 -1.02 5.09 -18.67
CA ASP A 76 -1.06 6.16 -19.67
C ASP A 76 -0.20 7.34 -19.20
N GLY A 77 1.01 7.42 -19.70
CA GLY A 77 1.99 8.42 -19.30
C GLY A 77 2.29 8.40 -17.80
N VAL A 78 1.88 9.46 -17.08
CA VAL A 78 2.05 9.62 -15.62
C VAL A 78 0.83 9.13 -14.84
N SER A 79 -0.15 8.56 -15.50
CA SER A 79 -1.41 8.09 -14.91
C SER A 79 -1.60 6.59 -15.11
N TYR A 80 -2.43 6.01 -14.27
CA TYR A 80 -2.91 4.65 -14.36
C TYR A 80 -4.42 4.67 -14.54
N VAL A 81 -4.93 3.94 -15.53
CA VAL A 81 -6.34 3.91 -15.91
C VAL A 81 -7.02 2.75 -15.19
N PHE A 82 -8.10 3.06 -14.48
CA PHE A 82 -8.94 2.09 -13.78
C PHE A 82 -10.37 2.18 -14.30
N MET A 83 -11.05 1.05 -14.38
CA MET A 83 -12.43 0.94 -14.86
C MET A 83 -13.33 0.39 -13.75
N ASP A 84 -14.44 1.05 -13.51
CA ASP A 84 -15.50 0.53 -12.65
C ASP A 84 -16.11 -0.72 -13.30
N SER A 85 -16.12 -1.85 -12.58
CA SER A 85 -16.62 -3.13 -13.12
C SER A 85 -18.14 -3.16 -13.32
N GLN A 86 -18.89 -2.18 -12.82
CA GLN A 86 -20.36 -2.09 -12.93
C GLN A 86 -20.81 -1.09 -13.99
N THR A 87 -20.21 0.12 -13.97
CA THR A 87 -20.62 1.22 -14.87
C THR A 87 -19.75 1.32 -16.11
N TYR A 88 -18.57 0.67 -16.11
CA TYR A 88 -17.53 0.75 -17.15
C TYR A 88 -16.93 2.15 -17.30
N ASP A 89 -17.22 3.06 -16.36
CA ASP A 89 -16.59 4.37 -16.32
C ASP A 89 -15.10 4.22 -16.01
N GLN A 90 -14.29 5.01 -16.71
CA GLN A 90 -12.84 5.01 -16.52
C GLN A 90 -12.40 6.25 -15.75
N ILE A 91 -11.43 6.05 -14.87
CA ILE A 91 -10.77 7.14 -14.13
C ILE A 91 -9.26 7.02 -14.25
N ASN A 92 -8.60 8.18 -14.29
CA ASN A 92 -7.15 8.26 -14.32
C ASN A 92 -6.64 8.63 -12.92
N ILE A 93 -5.70 7.85 -12.39
CA ILE A 93 -5.07 8.09 -11.09
C ILE A 93 -3.59 8.36 -11.32
N LEU A 94 -3.10 9.48 -10.81
CA LEU A 94 -1.70 9.86 -10.94
C LEU A 94 -0.79 8.89 -10.18
N THR A 95 0.40 8.65 -10.72
CA THR A 95 1.45 7.81 -10.10
C THR A 95 1.73 8.22 -8.65
N GLU A 96 1.70 9.51 -8.33
CA GLU A 96 1.94 10.04 -6.98
C GLU A 96 0.91 9.57 -5.95
N VAL A 97 -0.34 9.38 -6.35
CA VAL A 97 -1.41 8.87 -5.47
C VAL A 97 -1.22 7.39 -5.20
N ILE A 98 -0.80 6.63 -6.22
CA ILE A 98 -0.59 5.18 -6.13
C ILE A 98 0.68 4.88 -5.31
N GLY A 99 1.77 5.63 -5.55
CA GLY A 99 3.06 5.44 -4.90
C GLY A 99 3.65 4.06 -5.19
N ASP A 100 4.35 3.47 -4.21
CA ASP A 100 5.04 2.19 -4.35
C ASP A 100 4.13 0.99 -4.68
N LYS A 101 2.81 1.16 -4.59
CA LYS A 101 1.83 0.12 -4.94
C LYS A 101 1.83 -0.22 -6.44
N ILE A 102 2.40 0.65 -7.27
CA ILE A 102 2.60 0.38 -8.70
C ILE A 102 3.39 -0.92 -8.93
N ASN A 103 4.30 -1.25 -8.03
CA ASN A 103 5.13 -2.45 -8.08
C ASN A 103 4.33 -3.76 -8.02
N PHE A 104 3.06 -3.68 -7.61
CA PHE A 104 2.17 -4.84 -7.43
C PHE A 104 0.90 -4.72 -8.26
N LEU A 105 0.84 -3.75 -9.20
CA LEU A 105 -0.28 -3.56 -10.12
C LEU A 105 0.01 -4.23 -11.46
N LYS A 106 -0.86 -5.16 -11.85
CA LYS A 106 -0.82 -5.72 -13.20
C LYS A 106 -2.15 -5.54 -13.92
N PRO A 107 -2.14 -5.40 -15.26
CA PRO A 107 -3.36 -5.26 -16.05
C PRO A 107 -4.38 -6.36 -15.74
N GLY A 108 -5.66 -5.98 -15.67
CA GLY A 108 -6.76 -6.87 -15.34
C GLY A 108 -6.98 -7.11 -13.84
N GLN A 109 -6.12 -6.59 -12.97
CA GLN A 109 -6.24 -6.76 -11.52
C GLN A 109 -7.34 -5.88 -10.92
N ASN A 110 -8.17 -6.47 -10.04
CA ASN A 110 -9.14 -5.72 -9.25
C ASN A 110 -8.49 -5.13 -8.01
N VAL A 111 -8.80 -3.87 -7.74
CA VAL A 111 -8.35 -3.10 -6.58
C VAL A 111 -9.49 -2.27 -6.03
N ASP A 112 -9.40 -1.83 -4.78
CA ASP A 112 -10.34 -0.86 -4.23
C ASP A 112 -9.76 0.55 -4.35
N ILE A 113 -10.48 1.45 -5.02
CA ILE A 113 -10.17 2.87 -5.02
C ILE A 113 -10.90 3.52 -3.85
N LEU A 114 -10.18 4.28 -3.04
CA LEU A 114 -10.68 4.90 -1.81
C LEU A 114 -11.00 6.37 -2.07
N PHE A 115 -12.24 6.77 -1.80
CA PHE A 115 -12.77 8.09 -2.05
C PHE A 115 -13.20 8.82 -0.77
N ASP A 116 -13.04 10.14 -0.77
CA ASP A 116 -13.77 11.07 0.09
C ASP A 116 -14.65 11.95 -0.83
N GLY A 117 -15.92 11.62 -0.95
CA GLY A 117 -16.77 12.19 -1.99
C GLY A 117 -16.23 11.90 -3.39
N SER A 118 -15.83 12.94 -4.13
CA SER A 118 -15.22 12.81 -5.47
C SER A 118 -13.68 12.75 -5.45
N LEU A 119 -13.06 12.99 -4.30
CA LEU A 119 -11.61 13.01 -4.18
C LEU A 119 -11.05 11.59 -3.99
N ILE A 120 -10.10 11.20 -4.84
CA ILE A 120 -9.37 9.95 -4.69
C ILE A 120 -8.32 10.13 -3.58
N ILE A 121 -8.42 9.29 -2.55
CA ILE A 121 -7.58 9.35 -1.37
C ILE A 121 -6.39 8.40 -1.49
N ASP A 122 -6.64 7.18 -1.99
CA ASP A 122 -5.66 6.12 -2.08
C ASP A 122 -6.21 4.95 -2.91
N ILE A 123 -5.35 3.96 -3.16
CA ILE A 123 -5.77 2.64 -3.65
C ILE A 123 -5.45 1.57 -2.61
N ARG A 124 -6.25 0.53 -2.57
CA ARG A 124 -6.03 -0.66 -1.74
C ARG A 124 -5.88 -1.86 -2.65
N LEU A 125 -4.69 -2.47 -2.59
CA LEU A 125 -4.41 -3.71 -3.29
C LEU A 125 -4.97 -4.91 -2.52
N PRO A 126 -5.21 -6.05 -3.18
CA PRO A 126 -5.35 -7.35 -2.50
C PRO A 126 -4.13 -7.61 -1.59
N ALA A 127 -4.31 -8.41 -0.55
CA ALA A 127 -3.22 -8.71 0.39
C ALA A 127 -2.02 -9.39 -0.29
N HIS A 128 -2.27 -10.11 -1.37
CA HIS A 128 -1.27 -10.82 -2.16
C HIS A 128 -1.52 -10.60 -3.65
N VAL A 129 -0.44 -10.67 -4.43
CA VAL A 129 -0.48 -10.65 -5.90
C VAL A 129 0.37 -11.78 -6.44
N ASN A 130 -0.06 -12.35 -7.56
CA ASN A 130 0.70 -13.36 -8.30
C ASN A 130 1.41 -12.68 -9.46
N LEU A 131 2.76 -12.65 -9.43
CA LEU A 131 3.59 -12.03 -10.45
C LEU A 131 4.57 -13.05 -11.03
N GLU A 132 4.77 -13.00 -12.35
CA GLU A 132 5.70 -13.85 -13.07
C GLU A 132 7.12 -13.31 -12.97
N VAL A 133 8.08 -14.19 -12.74
CA VAL A 133 9.52 -13.85 -12.75
C VAL A 133 9.98 -13.66 -14.18
N GLN A 134 10.38 -12.44 -14.53
CA GLN A 134 10.95 -12.10 -15.84
C GLN A 134 12.43 -12.46 -15.93
N HIS A 135 13.16 -12.17 -14.84
CA HIS A 135 14.60 -12.39 -14.79
C HIS A 135 15.08 -12.74 -13.38
N THR A 136 15.96 -13.73 -13.30
CA THR A 136 16.72 -14.05 -12.08
C THR A 136 18.01 -14.77 -12.45
N GLU A 137 19.06 -14.56 -11.66
CA GLU A 137 20.33 -15.27 -11.81
C GLU A 137 20.15 -16.76 -11.44
N PRO A 138 20.92 -17.68 -12.05
CA PRO A 138 20.97 -19.06 -11.62
C PRO A 138 21.40 -19.15 -10.13
N GLY A 139 20.76 -20.04 -9.37
CA GLY A 139 21.17 -20.27 -7.97
C GLY A 139 22.52 -20.98 -7.94
N GLU A 140 23.60 -20.29 -7.51
CA GLU A 140 24.89 -20.91 -7.35
C GLU A 140 24.86 -21.97 -6.23
N ARG A 141 25.20 -23.21 -6.58
CA ARG A 141 25.32 -24.34 -5.66
C ARG A 141 26.66 -24.27 -4.91
N GLY A 142 26.88 -23.26 -4.12
CA GLY A 142 28.14 -23.14 -3.35
C GLY A 142 27.93 -22.60 -1.95
N ASN A 143 26.84 -21.94 -1.71
CA ASN A 143 26.53 -21.34 -0.42
C ASN A 143 25.44 -22.17 0.29
N THR A 144 25.86 -23.21 1.01
CA THR A 144 24.97 -24.13 1.75
C THR A 144 24.40 -23.50 3.03
N ALA A 145 24.39 -22.17 3.16
CA ALA A 145 23.70 -21.51 4.25
C ALA A 145 22.20 -21.74 4.10
N THR A 146 21.59 -22.38 5.07
CA THR A 146 20.14 -22.56 5.17
C THR A 146 19.48 -21.19 5.07
N GLY A 147 18.63 -20.95 4.03
CA GLY A 147 17.95 -19.68 3.84
C GLY A 147 18.61 -18.70 2.86
N ALA A 148 19.56 -19.14 2.03
CA ALA A 148 20.13 -18.30 0.98
C ALA A 148 19.05 -17.86 -0.01
N THR A 149 19.05 -16.56 -0.35
CA THR A 149 18.15 -15.94 -1.30
C THR A 149 18.90 -15.28 -2.45
N LYS A 150 18.22 -15.07 -3.56
CA LYS A 150 18.70 -14.32 -4.72
C LYS A 150 17.66 -13.29 -5.18
N PRO A 151 18.07 -12.20 -5.85
CA PRO A 151 17.12 -11.25 -6.43
C PRO A 151 16.42 -11.86 -7.65
N ALA A 152 15.14 -11.58 -7.77
CA ALA A 152 14.33 -11.88 -8.95
C ALA A 152 13.53 -10.65 -9.35
N THR A 153 13.55 -10.29 -10.64
CA THR A 153 12.75 -9.21 -11.20
C THR A 153 11.46 -9.81 -11.75
N VAL A 154 10.32 -9.29 -11.30
CA VAL A 154 9.00 -9.75 -11.75
C VAL A 154 8.43 -8.87 -12.86
N GLU A 155 7.31 -9.28 -13.47
CA GLU A 155 6.63 -8.63 -14.61
C GLU A 155 6.29 -7.14 -14.43
N THR A 156 6.31 -6.63 -13.20
CA THR A 156 6.10 -5.22 -12.85
C THR A 156 7.40 -4.45 -12.64
N ASP A 157 8.56 -5.01 -13.04
CA ASP A 157 9.90 -4.47 -12.80
C ASP A 157 10.30 -4.39 -11.30
N TYR A 158 9.48 -4.94 -10.40
CA TYR A 158 9.83 -5.02 -8.98
C TYR A 158 10.85 -6.12 -8.73
N VAL A 159 11.84 -5.83 -7.88
CA VAL A 159 12.85 -6.80 -7.47
C VAL A 159 12.51 -7.34 -6.08
N VAL A 160 12.35 -8.67 -6.00
CA VAL A 160 12.04 -9.38 -4.77
C VAL A 160 13.11 -10.42 -4.47
N ASN A 161 13.45 -10.61 -3.19
CA ASN A 161 14.37 -11.67 -2.76
C ASN A 161 13.62 -13.00 -2.68
N VAL A 162 14.14 -14.01 -3.38
CA VAL A 162 13.51 -15.33 -3.50
C VAL A 162 14.49 -16.46 -3.15
N PRO A 163 14.01 -17.64 -2.76
CA PRO A 163 14.86 -18.83 -2.62
C PRO A 163 15.61 -19.17 -3.90
N LEU A 164 16.76 -19.83 -3.77
CA LEU A 164 17.65 -20.17 -4.90
C LEU A 164 17.03 -21.05 -5.98
N PHE A 165 15.97 -21.81 -5.63
CA PHE A 165 15.28 -22.72 -6.56
C PHE A 165 14.27 -22.05 -7.49
N ILE A 166 14.05 -20.73 -7.36
CA ILE A 166 13.13 -19.97 -8.22
C ILE A 166 13.84 -19.68 -9.53
N ASP A 167 13.13 -19.90 -10.64
CA ASP A 167 13.62 -19.67 -12.00
C ASP A 167 12.74 -18.65 -12.75
N SER A 168 13.27 -18.13 -13.87
CA SER A 168 12.47 -17.28 -14.78
C SER A 168 11.28 -18.06 -15.31
N GLY A 169 10.10 -17.40 -15.37
CA GLY A 169 8.81 -18.01 -15.70
C GLY A 169 8.04 -18.59 -14.52
N ASP A 170 8.65 -18.69 -13.33
CA ASP A 170 7.91 -19.06 -12.12
C ASP A 170 6.92 -17.96 -11.72
N ILE A 171 5.74 -18.36 -11.23
CA ILE A 171 4.75 -17.42 -10.69
C ILE A 171 4.91 -17.35 -9.18
N LEU A 172 5.15 -16.15 -8.68
CA LEU A 172 5.36 -15.88 -7.27
C LEU A 172 4.14 -15.22 -6.63
N LYS A 173 3.75 -15.71 -5.47
CA LYS A 173 2.82 -15.01 -4.59
C LYS A 173 3.62 -14.08 -3.68
N ILE A 174 3.30 -12.79 -3.75
CA ILE A 174 4.01 -11.71 -3.05
C ILE A 174 3.03 -10.98 -2.13
N ASP A 175 3.41 -10.71 -0.88
CA ASP A 175 2.63 -9.85 0.03
C ASP A 175 2.74 -8.39 -0.42
N THR A 176 1.62 -7.76 -0.73
CA THR A 176 1.60 -6.38 -1.27
C THR A 176 1.92 -5.30 -0.25
N ARG A 177 2.00 -5.63 1.03
CA ARG A 177 2.30 -4.69 2.13
C ARG A 177 3.77 -4.68 2.49
N SER A 178 4.40 -5.87 2.54
CA SER A 178 5.82 -6.01 2.85
C SER A 178 6.70 -6.07 1.59
N GLY A 179 6.13 -6.46 0.45
CA GLY A 179 6.85 -6.72 -0.79
C GLY A 179 7.62 -8.04 -0.77
N GLU A 180 7.34 -8.91 0.20
CA GLU A 180 8.09 -10.14 0.41
C GLU A 180 7.48 -11.32 -0.35
N TYR A 181 8.34 -12.21 -0.82
CA TYR A 181 7.98 -13.50 -1.37
C TYR A 181 7.29 -14.35 -0.30
N ILE A 182 6.17 -14.98 -0.64
CA ILE A 182 5.45 -15.93 0.21
C ILE A 182 5.70 -17.36 -0.26
N GLU A 183 5.35 -17.65 -1.52
CA GLU A 183 5.42 -18.98 -2.09
C GLU A 183 5.46 -18.94 -3.62
N ARG A 184 5.95 -20.02 -4.23
CA ARG A 184 5.77 -20.25 -5.66
C ARG A 184 4.40 -20.88 -5.90
N VAL A 185 3.63 -20.24 -6.78
CA VAL A 185 2.33 -20.76 -7.21
C VAL A 185 2.58 -21.94 -8.18
N ARG A 186 2.08 -23.11 -7.83
CA ARG A 186 2.11 -24.25 -8.75
C ARG A 186 0.96 -24.09 -9.75
N SER A 187 1.27 -24.11 -11.02
CA SER A 187 0.30 -24.23 -12.13
C SER A 187 -0.38 -25.59 -12.12
#